data_fc0e5459aaba13de5bee51fe65bcf40c
#
_entry.id   fc0e5459aaba13de5bee51fe65bcf40c
#
_cell.length_a   1.000
_cell.length_b   1.000
_cell.length_c   1.000
_cell.angle_alpha   90.00
_cell.angle_beta   90.00
_cell.angle_gamma   90.00
#
_symmetry.space_group_name_H-M   'P 1'
#
loop_
_entity.id
_entity.type
_entity.pdbx_description
1 polymer ?
#
loop_
_entity_poly.entity_id
_entity_poly.type
_entity_poly.pdbx_seq_one_letter_code
_entity_poly.pdbx_strand_id
1 'polypeptide(L)'
;SFVPGYPDWVWRRPPMSDGDWYDRFSAQAVDVDGTDLEPLFEAARTAGVWVALGITERVRSGSLYNSVVYVNDRGELAGRHRKLVPTGAERLVWANGYDDVLTTVDIGNVRVGALICWENYMPLARVAMYERGVDVLLAPTWDNSDEWVPTLRHIAKEGQLFVVGVTAYLRGCDVPRDLPDADELYGGEDDLMSRGNSSIVAPGGELIAGPLIGSAGVVTATLDLSRIPSGRRMFDPVGHYSRPDVLTLDRSEHD
;
A
#
# COMPACT_ATOMS: atom_id res chain seq x y z
N SER A 1 2.69 20.43 -0.55
CA SER A 1 2.41 20.20 -1.95
C SER A 1 2.82 18.78 -2.31
N PHE A 2 1.88 17.98 -2.66
CA PHE A 2 2.11 16.61 -3.07
C PHE A 2 2.62 16.60 -4.51
N VAL A 3 3.87 16.23 -4.70
CA VAL A 3 4.20 15.44 -5.88
C VAL A 3 3.41 14.14 -5.70
N PRO A 4 2.74 13.60 -6.75
CA PRO A 4 2.08 12.31 -6.63
C PRO A 4 3.05 11.34 -5.96
N GLY A 5 2.62 10.65 -4.93
CA GLY A 5 3.48 9.73 -4.17
C GLY A 5 3.95 8.51 -4.98
N TYR A 6 3.87 8.59 -6.30
CA TYR A 6 4.28 7.59 -7.27
C TYR A 6 5.15 8.20 -8.36
N PRO A 7 6.34 7.66 -8.65
CA PRO A 7 7.27 8.20 -9.64
C PRO A 7 6.89 7.79 -11.07
N ASP A 8 5.70 8.17 -11.54
CA ASP A 8 5.17 7.73 -12.85
C ASP A 8 6.04 8.13 -14.03
N TRP A 9 6.79 9.24 -13.92
CA TRP A 9 7.69 9.70 -14.99
C TRP A 9 8.76 8.67 -15.40
N VAL A 10 9.17 7.75 -14.50
CA VAL A 10 10.16 6.70 -14.81
C VAL A 10 9.70 5.72 -15.88
N TRP A 11 8.39 5.68 -16.16
CA TRP A 11 7.81 4.88 -17.23
C TRP A 11 7.69 5.64 -18.54
N ARG A 12 7.87 6.97 -18.51
CA ARG A 12 7.60 7.88 -19.61
C ARG A 12 8.85 8.53 -20.18
N ARG A 13 9.94 8.55 -19.42
CA ARG A 13 11.22 9.15 -19.81
C ARG A 13 12.30 8.10 -19.95
N PRO A 14 13.35 8.36 -20.78
CA PRO A 14 14.52 7.49 -20.80
C PRO A 14 15.16 7.40 -19.40
N PRO A 15 15.70 6.25 -19.01
CA PRO A 15 16.36 6.08 -17.72
C PRO A 15 17.44 7.15 -17.48
N MET A 16 17.48 7.69 -16.25
CA MET A 16 18.48 8.69 -15.80
C MET A 16 18.46 10.03 -16.55
N SER A 17 17.36 10.34 -17.25
CA SER A 17 17.16 11.64 -17.92
C SER A 17 16.14 12.53 -17.19
N ASP A 18 15.92 12.29 -15.91
CA ASP A 18 14.81 12.79 -15.12
C ASP A 18 15.23 13.64 -13.90
N GLY A 19 16.43 14.23 -13.93
CA GLY A 19 17.05 14.89 -12.78
C GLY A 19 16.13 15.83 -12.00
N ASP A 20 15.43 16.75 -12.69
CA ASP A 20 14.54 17.70 -12.00
C ASP A 20 13.32 17.02 -11.35
N TRP A 21 12.79 15.97 -11.97
CA TRP A 21 11.70 15.17 -11.43
C TRP A 21 12.16 14.41 -10.19
N TYR A 22 13.31 13.74 -10.27
CA TYR A 22 13.89 13.00 -9.16
C TYR A 22 14.24 13.92 -8.00
N ASP A 23 14.87 15.05 -8.26
CA ASP A 23 15.29 16.00 -7.22
C ASP A 23 14.09 16.54 -6.44
N ARG A 24 13.02 16.94 -7.15
CA ARG A 24 11.77 17.37 -6.50
C ARG A 24 11.12 16.25 -5.71
N PHE A 25 11.06 15.06 -6.27
CA PHE A 25 10.47 13.88 -5.60
C PHE A 25 11.26 13.51 -4.34
N SER A 26 12.58 13.44 -4.45
CA SER A 26 13.46 13.16 -3.31
C SER A 26 13.39 14.23 -2.22
N ALA A 27 13.28 15.51 -2.61
CA ALA A 27 13.13 16.61 -1.65
C ALA A 27 11.82 16.56 -0.87
N GLN A 28 10.77 15.92 -1.42
CA GLN A 28 9.46 15.71 -0.77
C GLN A 28 9.36 14.38 -0.03
N ALA A 29 10.38 13.53 -0.11
CA ALA A 29 10.39 12.25 0.58
C ALA A 29 10.51 12.46 2.11
N VAL A 30 9.82 11.60 2.85
CA VAL A 30 9.59 11.71 4.29
C VAL A 30 10.73 11.08 5.07
N ASP A 31 11.31 11.80 6.01
CA ASP A 31 12.18 11.25 7.05
C ASP A 31 11.30 10.76 8.21
N VAL A 32 11.09 9.43 8.28
CA VAL A 32 10.21 8.81 9.28
C VAL A 32 10.78 8.92 10.71
N ASP A 33 12.09 8.95 10.84
CA ASP A 33 12.80 9.05 12.11
C ASP A 33 13.04 10.53 12.54
N GLY A 34 12.67 11.49 11.65
CA GLY A 34 12.73 12.93 11.87
C GLY A 34 11.41 13.53 12.38
N THR A 35 11.14 14.77 11.96
CA THR A 35 9.94 15.53 12.38
C THR A 35 8.88 15.65 11.30
N ASP A 36 9.09 15.06 10.12
CA ASP A 36 8.22 15.24 8.96
C ASP A 36 6.79 14.72 9.21
N LEU A 37 6.64 13.70 10.08
CA LEU A 37 5.36 13.10 10.44
C LEU A 37 4.67 13.74 11.65
N GLU A 38 5.26 14.73 12.32
CA GLU A 38 4.66 15.39 13.49
C GLU A 38 3.23 15.93 13.23
N PRO A 39 2.92 16.56 12.07
CA PRO A 39 1.55 16.98 11.80
C PRO A 39 0.55 15.81 11.71
N LEU A 40 0.99 14.64 11.20
CA LEU A 40 0.19 13.44 11.14
C LEU A 40 -0.03 12.85 12.54
N PHE A 41 1.01 12.82 13.38
CA PHE A 41 0.94 12.35 14.75
C PHE A 41 -0.06 13.18 15.56
N GLU A 42 0.00 14.51 15.44
CA GLU A 42 -0.94 15.42 16.11
C GLU A 42 -2.38 15.21 15.61
N ALA A 43 -2.58 15.06 14.30
CA ALA A 43 -3.90 14.82 13.72
C ALA A 43 -4.50 13.48 14.20
N ALA A 44 -3.71 12.40 14.20
CA ALA A 44 -4.13 11.08 14.66
C ALA A 44 -4.53 11.11 16.15
N ARG A 45 -3.71 11.73 16.98
CA ARG A 45 -3.98 11.92 18.42
C ARG A 45 -5.23 12.74 18.67
N THR A 46 -5.38 13.86 17.96
CA THR A 46 -6.53 14.76 18.15
C THR A 46 -7.83 14.08 17.73
N ALA A 47 -7.81 13.32 16.65
CA ALA A 47 -8.98 12.60 16.14
C ALA A 47 -9.22 11.25 16.88
N GLY A 48 -8.25 10.74 17.61
CA GLY A 48 -8.32 9.43 18.28
C GLY A 48 -8.47 8.29 17.28
N VAL A 49 -7.72 8.34 16.15
CA VAL A 49 -7.82 7.36 15.05
C VAL A 49 -6.46 6.77 14.71
N TRP A 50 -6.47 5.53 14.27
CA TRP A 50 -5.32 4.92 13.62
C TRP A 50 -5.22 5.38 12.17
N VAL A 51 -4.00 5.60 11.70
CA VAL A 51 -3.73 5.97 10.31
C VAL A 51 -2.70 5.04 9.71
N ALA A 52 -2.98 4.52 8.51
CA ALA A 52 -1.99 3.88 7.65
C ALA A 52 -1.78 4.79 6.42
N LEU A 53 -0.58 5.28 6.22
CA LEU A 53 -0.25 6.23 5.16
C LEU A 53 0.86 5.69 4.26
N GLY A 54 0.61 5.65 2.94
CA GLY A 54 1.64 5.39 1.93
C GLY A 54 2.52 6.62 1.74
N ILE A 55 3.83 6.43 1.77
CA ILE A 55 4.83 7.49 1.63
C ILE A 55 5.98 7.05 0.73
N THR A 56 6.69 8.01 0.16
CA THR A 56 8.10 7.84 -0.21
C THR A 56 8.94 8.16 1.01
N GLU A 57 9.55 7.15 1.59
CA GLU A 57 10.43 7.28 2.73
C GLU A 57 11.84 7.62 2.26
N ARG A 58 12.52 8.52 2.94
CA ARG A 58 13.94 8.84 2.73
C ARG A 58 14.73 8.54 3.99
N VAL A 59 15.74 7.70 3.87
CA VAL A 59 16.67 7.43 4.97
C VAL A 59 17.91 8.32 4.88
N ARG A 60 18.66 8.39 5.99
CA ARG A 60 19.83 9.27 6.13
C ARG A 60 20.90 9.05 5.04
N SER A 61 21.02 7.85 4.50
CA SER A 61 21.95 7.54 3.39
C SER A 61 21.52 8.15 2.04
N GLY A 62 20.29 8.68 1.95
CA GLY A 62 19.70 9.19 0.72
C GLY A 62 18.89 8.18 -0.07
N SER A 63 18.88 6.89 0.31
CA SER A 63 18.03 5.90 -0.33
C SER A 63 16.55 6.19 -0.09
N LEU A 64 15.74 5.98 -1.12
CA LEU A 64 14.29 6.13 -1.07
C LEU A 64 13.61 4.76 -1.04
N TYR A 65 12.50 4.66 -0.30
CA TYR A 65 11.67 3.46 -0.21
C TYR A 65 10.20 3.81 -0.42
N ASN A 66 9.47 2.89 -1.03
CA ASN A 66 8.02 2.93 -1.04
C ASN A 66 7.52 2.25 0.25
N SER A 67 6.90 3.01 1.13
CA SER A 67 6.59 2.55 2.48
C SER A 67 5.15 2.85 2.89
N VAL A 68 4.60 2.00 3.77
CA VAL A 68 3.42 2.31 4.57
C VAL A 68 3.85 2.51 6.01
N VAL A 69 3.48 3.62 6.61
CA VAL A 69 3.65 3.88 8.05
C VAL A 69 2.31 3.72 8.77
N TYR A 70 2.37 3.16 9.98
CA TYR A 70 1.22 3.01 10.86
C TYR A 70 1.38 3.96 12.04
N VAL A 71 0.38 4.81 12.26
CA VAL A 71 0.32 5.75 13.38
C VAL A 71 -0.89 5.38 14.23
N ASN A 72 -0.67 5.22 15.54
CA ASN A 72 -1.74 4.85 16.45
C ASN A 72 -2.61 6.06 16.86
N ASP A 73 -3.68 5.79 17.56
CA ASP A 73 -4.65 6.78 18.07
C ASP A 73 -4.09 7.72 19.16
N ARG A 74 -2.86 7.46 19.63
CA ARG A 74 -2.11 8.36 20.52
C ARG A 74 -1.14 9.27 19.77
N GLY A 75 -1.08 9.14 18.42
CA GLY A 75 -0.14 9.88 17.58
C GLY A 75 1.30 9.41 17.72
N GLU A 76 1.51 8.10 17.80
CA GLU A 76 2.83 7.49 17.89
C GLU A 76 3.04 6.58 16.67
N LEU A 77 4.27 6.52 16.17
CA LEU A 77 4.64 5.56 15.13
C LEU A 77 4.54 4.13 15.70
N ALA A 78 3.61 3.35 15.18
CA ALA A 78 3.39 1.96 15.60
C ALA A 78 4.17 0.94 14.76
N GLY A 79 4.60 1.33 13.56
CA GLY A 79 5.38 0.49 12.67
C GLY A 79 5.46 1.06 11.26
N ARG A 80 6.28 0.42 10.44
CA ARG A 80 6.37 0.71 9.00
C ARG A 80 6.57 -0.58 8.22
N HIS A 81 6.09 -0.60 6.98
CA HIS A 81 6.34 -1.66 6.01
C HIS A 81 6.97 -1.04 4.77
N ARG A 82 8.20 -1.42 4.43
CA ARG A 82 8.85 -1.10 3.16
C ARG A 82 8.51 -2.12 2.10
N LYS A 83 8.14 -1.68 0.92
CA LYS A 83 7.84 -2.56 -0.22
C LYS A 83 9.02 -3.50 -0.49
N LEU A 84 8.76 -4.80 -0.53
CA LEU A 84 9.77 -5.84 -0.72
C LEU A 84 10.59 -5.59 -1.99
N VAL A 85 9.89 -5.39 -3.11
CA VAL A 85 10.51 -5.17 -4.42
C VAL A 85 9.73 -4.11 -5.19
N PRO A 86 10.33 -2.98 -5.54
CA PRO A 86 9.72 -2.02 -6.45
C PRO A 86 9.47 -2.62 -7.83
N THR A 87 8.38 -2.22 -8.48
CA THR A 87 7.91 -2.81 -9.72
C THR A 87 8.59 -2.18 -10.94
N GLY A 88 9.24 -2.97 -11.79
CA GLY A 88 9.76 -2.51 -13.09
C GLY A 88 10.65 -1.28 -12.96
N ALA A 89 10.27 -0.17 -13.61
CA ALA A 89 11.03 1.08 -13.63
C ALA A 89 11.04 1.82 -12.27
N GLU A 90 10.15 1.51 -11.31
CA GLU A 90 10.21 2.06 -9.95
C GLU A 90 11.59 1.83 -9.29
N ARG A 91 12.32 0.79 -9.70
CA ARG A 91 13.68 0.46 -9.23
C ARG A 91 14.72 1.52 -9.56
N LEU A 92 14.43 2.45 -10.45
CA LEU A 92 15.28 3.61 -10.71
C LEU A 92 15.19 4.65 -9.58
N VAL A 93 14.15 4.58 -8.76
CA VAL A 93 13.86 5.55 -7.68
C VAL A 93 13.88 4.90 -6.30
N TRP A 94 13.20 3.76 -6.15
CA TRP A 94 13.05 3.09 -4.85
C TRP A 94 13.95 1.87 -4.71
N ALA A 95 14.52 1.71 -3.53
CA ALA A 95 15.26 0.52 -3.14
C ALA A 95 14.32 -0.61 -2.71
N ASN A 96 14.84 -1.86 -2.74
CA ASN A 96 14.16 -3.00 -2.11
C ASN A 96 14.09 -2.81 -0.60
N GLY A 97 12.97 -3.21 0.00
CA GLY A 97 12.87 -3.33 1.45
C GLY A 97 13.62 -4.59 1.92
N TYR A 98 14.54 -4.40 2.86
CA TYR A 98 15.23 -5.51 3.55
C TYR A 98 14.83 -5.55 5.02
N ASP A 99 14.77 -4.39 5.67
CA ASP A 99 14.32 -4.21 7.03
C ASP A 99 12.92 -3.61 7.05
N ASP A 100 12.21 -3.77 8.17
CA ASP A 100 10.84 -3.25 8.34
C ASP A 100 9.88 -3.72 7.22
N VAL A 101 9.99 -4.99 6.85
CA VAL A 101 9.13 -5.61 5.84
C VAL A 101 8.09 -6.53 6.46
N LEU A 102 6.94 -6.65 5.81
CA LEU A 102 5.83 -7.50 6.26
C LEU A 102 5.38 -7.19 7.69
N THR A 103 5.55 -5.94 8.13
CA THR A 103 5.17 -5.47 9.46
C THR A 103 3.67 -5.50 9.66
N THR A 104 3.25 -5.96 10.83
CA THR A 104 1.85 -5.94 11.26
C THR A 104 1.70 -5.14 12.54
N VAL A 105 0.52 -4.54 12.75
CA VAL A 105 0.15 -3.84 13.97
C VAL A 105 -1.15 -4.38 14.53
N ASP A 106 -1.31 -4.34 15.86
CA ASP A 106 -2.54 -4.77 16.51
C ASP A 106 -3.37 -3.54 16.93
N ILE A 107 -4.60 -3.47 16.43
CA ILE A 107 -5.60 -2.46 16.78
C ILE A 107 -6.67 -3.15 17.65
N GLY A 108 -6.47 -3.10 18.95
CA GLY A 108 -7.26 -3.91 19.87
C GLY A 108 -7.04 -5.41 19.61
N ASN A 109 -8.08 -6.09 19.16
CA ASN A 109 -8.04 -7.53 18.82
C ASN A 109 -7.95 -7.80 17.31
N VAL A 110 -7.67 -6.77 16.50
CA VAL A 110 -7.58 -6.87 15.04
C VAL A 110 -6.14 -6.69 14.60
N ARG A 111 -5.61 -7.65 13.87
CA ARG A 111 -4.27 -7.53 13.27
C ARG A 111 -4.35 -6.96 11.87
N VAL A 112 -3.62 -5.88 11.64
CA VAL A 112 -3.57 -5.16 10.38
C VAL A 112 -2.18 -5.27 9.77
N GLY A 113 -2.10 -5.58 8.48
CA GLY A 113 -0.87 -5.57 7.69
C GLY A 113 -1.07 -4.90 6.36
N ALA A 114 0.01 -4.62 5.64
CA ALA A 114 -0.06 -4.07 4.28
C ALA A 114 0.82 -4.83 3.30
N LEU A 115 0.34 -4.93 2.06
CA LEU A 115 1.12 -5.30 0.89
C LEU A 115 0.91 -4.22 -0.18
N ILE A 116 2.02 -3.60 -0.62
CA ILE A 116 1.97 -2.44 -1.50
C ILE A 116 1.91 -2.89 -2.96
N CYS A 117 0.84 -2.51 -3.67
CA CYS A 117 0.70 -2.69 -5.10
C CYS A 117 0.90 -4.17 -5.52
N TRP A 118 1.84 -4.45 -6.41
CA TRP A 118 2.10 -5.79 -6.94
C TRP A 118 2.74 -6.77 -5.94
N GLU A 119 3.07 -6.37 -4.73
CA GLU A 119 3.31 -7.33 -3.65
C GLU A 119 2.10 -8.25 -3.44
N ASN A 120 0.89 -7.74 -3.70
CA ASN A 120 -0.35 -8.51 -3.65
C ASN A 120 -0.40 -9.65 -4.69
N TYR A 121 0.42 -9.60 -5.74
CA TYR A 121 0.60 -10.70 -6.70
C TYR A 121 1.68 -11.70 -6.27
N MET A 122 2.45 -11.43 -5.21
CA MET A 122 3.47 -12.35 -4.69
C MET A 122 2.82 -13.40 -3.77
N PRO A 123 2.68 -14.69 -4.19
CA PRO A 123 1.99 -15.69 -3.38
C PRO A 123 2.62 -15.86 -1.99
N LEU A 124 3.95 -15.84 -1.91
CA LEU A 124 4.68 -16.03 -0.66
C LEU A 124 4.52 -14.85 0.31
N ALA A 125 4.41 -13.62 -0.20
CA ALA A 125 4.11 -12.45 0.63
C ALA A 125 2.71 -12.56 1.26
N ARG A 126 1.72 -13.02 0.49
CA ARG A 126 0.37 -13.26 1.02
C ARG A 126 0.37 -14.35 2.09
N VAL A 127 1.04 -15.50 1.82
CA VAL A 127 1.19 -16.58 2.81
C VAL A 127 1.81 -16.04 4.09
N ALA A 128 2.85 -15.21 3.98
CA ALA A 128 3.50 -14.58 5.12
C ALA A 128 2.55 -13.72 5.96
N MET A 129 1.61 -13.00 5.33
CA MET A 129 0.57 -12.24 6.03
C MET A 129 -0.47 -13.15 6.70
N TYR A 130 -0.87 -14.23 6.04
CA TYR A 130 -1.82 -15.20 6.62
C TYR A 130 -1.24 -15.89 7.85
N GLU A 131 0.04 -16.30 7.80
CA GLU A 131 0.74 -16.93 8.94
C GLU A 131 0.94 -15.96 10.12
N ARG A 132 1.05 -14.64 9.84
CA ARG A 132 1.04 -13.61 10.89
C ARG A 132 -0.34 -13.37 11.49
N GLY A 133 -1.38 -14.02 10.95
CA GLY A 133 -2.75 -13.88 11.44
C GLY A 133 -3.40 -12.56 11.11
N VAL A 134 -3.04 -11.95 9.99
CA VAL A 134 -3.64 -10.68 9.54
C VAL A 134 -5.15 -10.86 9.35
N ASP A 135 -5.92 -9.94 9.92
CA ASP A 135 -7.38 -9.88 9.83
C ASP A 135 -7.85 -8.85 8.79
N VAL A 136 -7.07 -7.76 8.65
CA VAL A 136 -7.29 -6.70 7.68
C VAL A 136 -6.00 -6.44 6.90
N LEU A 137 -6.02 -6.72 5.61
CA LEU A 137 -4.92 -6.43 4.69
C LEU A 137 -5.17 -5.12 3.96
N LEU A 138 -4.25 -4.18 4.11
CA LEU A 138 -4.24 -2.94 3.36
C LEU A 138 -3.48 -3.15 2.04
N ALA A 139 -4.07 -2.73 0.93
CA ALA A 139 -3.52 -2.90 -0.40
C ALA A 139 -3.47 -1.55 -1.15
N PRO A 140 -2.59 -0.62 -0.71
CA PRO A 140 -2.40 0.63 -1.44
C PRO A 140 -1.70 0.36 -2.77
N THR A 141 -2.16 1.05 -3.83
CA THR A 141 -1.65 0.79 -5.18
C THR A 141 -1.76 1.99 -6.11
N TRP A 142 -0.93 1.99 -7.16
CA TRP A 142 -1.11 2.77 -8.38
C TRP A 142 -1.88 2.01 -9.46
N ASP A 143 -1.99 0.68 -9.35
CA ASP A 143 -2.71 -0.17 -10.29
C ASP A 143 -4.22 0.12 -10.23
N ASN A 144 -4.73 0.70 -11.31
CA ASN A 144 -6.14 1.01 -11.49
C ASN A 144 -6.78 0.20 -12.63
N SER A 145 -6.18 -0.93 -12.99
CA SER A 145 -6.69 -1.85 -14.01
C SER A 145 -8.01 -2.52 -13.61
N ASP A 146 -8.68 -3.13 -14.57
CA ASP A 146 -9.90 -3.87 -14.31
C ASP A 146 -9.66 -5.14 -13.49
N GLU A 147 -8.43 -5.68 -13.51
CA GLU A 147 -8.02 -6.88 -12.80
C GLU A 147 -7.79 -6.63 -11.30
N TRP A 148 -7.62 -5.37 -10.88
CA TRP A 148 -7.26 -5.08 -9.50
C TRP A 148 -8.35 -5.46 -8.50
N VAL A 149 -9.60 -5.05 -8.69
CA VAL A 149 -10.71 -5.41 -7.79
C VAL A 149 -10.96 -6.92 -7.74
N PRO A 150 -10.98 -7.67 -8.87
CA PRO A 150 -10.97 -9.13 -8.85
C PRO A 150 -9.83 -9.75 -8.04
N THR A 151 -8.63 -9.17 -8.10
CA THR A 151 -7.47 -9.61 -7.30
C THR A 151 -7.73 -9.44 -5.80
N LEU A 152 -8.22 -8.27 -5.36
CA LEU A 152 -8.58 -8.03 -3.96
C LEU A 152 -9.63 -9.02 -3.46
N ARG A 153 -10.63 -9.34 -4.30
CA ARG A 153 -11.67 -10.33 -4.00
C ARG A 153 -11.09 -11.74 -3.86
N HIS A 154 -10.12 -12.09 -4.73
CA HIS A 154 -9.41 -13.37 -4.63
C HIS A 154 -8.65 -13.45 -3.31
N ILE A 155 -7.86 -12.43 -2.96
CA ILE A 155 -7.05 -12.39 -1.73
C ILE A 155 -7.93 -12.50 -0.49
N ALA A 156 -9.04 -11.75 -0.45
CA ALA A 156 -9.98 -11.79 0.66
C ALA A 156 -10.61 -13.19 0.84
N LYS A 157 -10.88 -13.89 -0.27
CA LYS A 157 -11.38 -15.28 -0.25
C LYS A 157 -10.29 -16.27 0.11
N GLU A 158 -9.09 -16.13 -0.43
CA GLU A 158 -7.94 -17.01 -0.16
C GLU A 158 -7.54 -16.94 1.32
N GLY A 159 -7.34 -15.75 1.86
CA GLY A 159 -6.87 -15.53 3.23
C GLY A 159 -7.99 -15.48 4.29
N GLN A 160 -9.27 -15.50 3.89
CA GLN A 160 -10.42 -15.31 4.77
C GLN A 160 -10.23 -14.11 5.71
N LEU A 161 -9.90 -12.94 5.10
CA LEU A 161 -9.62 -11.68 5.76
C LEU A 161 -10.29 -10.52 5.02
N PHE A 162 -10.38 -9.36 5.64
CA PHE A 162 -10.79 -8.15 4.96
C PHE A 162 -9.63 -7.59 4.12
N VAL A 163 -9.95 -7.05 2.94
CA VAL A 163 -8.97 -6.34 2.11
C VAL A 163 -9.46 -4.92 1.87
N VAL A 164 -8.59 -3.94 2.16
CA VAL A 164 -8.85 -2.52 1.91
C VAL A 164 -7.92 -2.05 0.80
N GLY A 165 -8.43 -1.99 -0.41
CA GLY A 165 -7.73 -1.44 -1.56
C GLY A 165 -7.82 0.08 -1.58
N VAL A 166 -6.68 0.75 -1.70
CA VAL A 166 -6.59 2.20 -1.80
C VAL A 166 -5.86 2.57 -3.09
N THR A 167 -6.56 3.23 -4.00
CA THR A 167 -6.03 3.66 -5.29
C THR A 167 -6.25 5.15 -5.46
N ALA A 168 -5.20 5.89 -5.82
CA ALA A 168 -5.31 7.31 -6.04
C ALA A 168 -6.21 7.61 -7.24
N TYR A 169 -7.04 8.66 -7.13
CA TYR A 169 -7.64 9.35 -8.25
C TYR A 169 -6.76 10.55 -8.59
N LEU A 170 -6.30 10.65 -9.84
CA LEU A 170 -5.37 11.69 -10.26
C LEU A 170 -5.66 12.15 -11.69
N ARG A 171 -5.61 13.46 -11.91
CA ARG A 171 -5.74 14.10 -13.22
C ARG A 171 -4.47 14.85 -13.59
N GLY A 172 -4.36 15.23 -14.84
CA GLY A 172 -3.25 16.04 -15.33
C GLY A 172 -3.03 17.34 -14.54
N CYS A 173 -4.10 17.99 -14.09
CA CYS A 173 -4.01 19.20 -13.25
C CYS A 173 -3.36 18.99 -11.88
N ASP A 174 -3.29 17.75 -11.41
CA ASP A 174 -2.66 17.40 -10.14
C ASP A 174 -1.14 17.23 -10.28
N VAL A 175 -0.62 17.20 -11.52
CA VAL A 175 0.82 17.10 -11.81
C VAL A 175 1.43 18.49 -11.85
N PRO A 176 2.59 18.74 -11.20
CA PRO A 176 3.28 20.03 -11.27
C PRO A 176 3.69 20.38 -12.70
N ARG A 177 3.16 21.49 -13.23
CA ARG A 177 3.36 21.93 -14.62
C ARG A 177 4.66 22.69 -14.85
N ASP A 178 5.36 23.06 -13.80
CA ASP A 178 6.68 23.68 -13.82
C ASP A 178 7.83 22.67 -13.96
N LEU A 179 7.53 21.38 -14.01
CA LEU A 179 8.52 20.33 -14.29
C LEU A 179 8.76 20.18 -15.81
N PRO A 180 9.97 19.82 -16.23
CA PRO A 180 10.30 19.65 -17.64
C PRO A 180 9.38 18.66 -18.36
N ASP A 181 8.88 19.04 -19.52
CA ASP A 181 8.05 18.21 -20.40
C ASP A 181 6.73 17.70 -19.76
N ALA A 182 6.26 18.34 -18.66
CA ALA A 182 5.06 17.91 -17.94
C ALA A 182 3.82 17.83 -18.83
N ASP A 183 3.63 18.79 -19.74
CA ASP A 183 2.51 18.81 -20.68
C ASP A 183 2.61 17.70 -21.74
N GLU A 184 3.80 17.38 -22.19
CA GLU A 184 4.04 16.28 -23.13
C GLU A 184 3.81 14.92 -22.47
N LEU A 185 4.31 14.74 -21.22
CA LEU A 185 4.23 13.48 -20.49
C LEU A 185 2.83 13.18 -19.96
N TYR A 186 2.09 14.20 -19.56
CA TYR A 186 0.86 14.06 -18.79
C TYR A 186 -0.38 14.70 -19.42
N GLY A 187 -0.25 15.18 -20.67
CA GLY A 187 -1.35 15.73 -21.42
C GLY A 187 -2.01 16.96 -20.78
N GLY A 188 -3.28 17.19 -21.09
CA GLY A 188 -4.05 18.32 -20.59
C GLY A 188 -4.44 18.20 -19.11
N GLU A 189 -4.95 19.33 -18.56
CA GLU A 189 -5.38 19.40 -17.16
C GLU A 189 -6.48 18.39 -16.80
N ASP A 190 -7.36 18.08 -17.75
CA ASP A 190 -8.48 17.18 -17.56
C ASP A 190 -8.18 15.70 -17.87
N ASP A 191 -6.97 15.41 -18.37
CA ASP A 191 -6.58 14.05 -18.71
C ASP A 191 -6.49 13.19 -17.45
N LEU A 192 -7.09 12.00 -17.53
CA LEU A 192 -7.17 11.08 -16.40
C LEU A 192 -5.89 10.25 -16.30
N MET A 193 -5.11 10.50 -15.24
CA MET A 193 -3.88 9.79 -14.93
C MET A 193 -4.14 8.47 -14.18
N SER A 194 -5.03 8.51 -13.20
CA SER A 194 -5.54 7.37 -12.49
C SER A 194 -7.01 7.55 -12.18
N ARG A 195 -7.81 6.56 -12.54
CA ARG A 195 -9.28 6.60 -12.37
C ARG A 195 -9.75 6.32 -10.94
N GLY A 196 -8.85 6.01 -10.02
CA GLY A 196 -9.20 5.46 -8.74
C GLY A 196 -9.47 3.95 -8.84
N ASN A 197 -10.05 3.36 -7.86
CA ASN A 197 -10.50 1.96 -7.75
C ASN A 197 -10.61 1.51 -6.28
N SER A 198 -10.59 2.45 -5.35
CA SER A 198 -10.61 2.15 -3.92
C SER A 198 -11.82 1.31 -3.55
N SER A 199 -11.59 0.23 -2.79
CA SER A 199 -12.60 -0.78 -2.51
C SER A 199 -12.36 -1.45 -1.18
N ILE A 200 -13.43 -1.94 -0.53
CA ILE A 200 -13.33 -2.75 0.68
C ILE A 200 -14.02 -4.09 0.41
N VAL A 201 -13.30 -5.17 0.67
CA VAL A 201 -13.74 -6.54 0.41
C VAL A 201 -13.76 -7.33 1.71
N ALA A 202 -14.83 -8.08 1.94
CA ALA A 202 -14.98 -8.91 3.13
C ALA A 202 -14.44 -10.34 2.90
N PRO A 203 -14.18 -11.12 3.97
CA PRO A 203 -13.87 -12.53 3.89
C PRO A 203 -14.87 -13.26 2.97
N GLY A 204 -14.35 -14.15 2.10
CA GLY A 204 -15.15 -14.79 1.06
C GLY A 204 -15.21 -14.04 -0.27
N GLY A 205 -14.68 -12.81 -0.36
CA GLY A 205 -14.54 -12.05 -1.61
C GLY A 205 -15.74 -11.16 -1.97
N GLU A 206 -16.64 -10.88 -1.02
CA GLU A 206 -17.74 -9.95 -1.21
C GLU A 206 -17.25 -8.49 -1.18
N LEU A 207 -17.60 -7.71 -2.20
CA LEU A 207 -17.36 -6.27 -2.22
C LEU A 207 -18.38 -5.58 -1.31
N ILE A 208 -17.93 -4.97 -0.21
CA ILE A 208 -18.80 -4.33 0.78
C ILE A 208 -18.81 -2.80 0.67
N ALA A 209 -17.81 -2.20 0.00
CA ALA A 209 -17.81 -0.77 -0.35
C ALA A 209 -16.92 -0.51 -1.57
N GLY A 210 -17.27 0.49 -2.37
CA GLY A 210 -16.62 0.78 -3.65
C GLY A 210 -17.05 -0.18 -4.77
N PRO A 211 -16.31 -0.23 -5.91
CA PRO A 211 -15.14 0.58 -6.20
C PRO A 211 -15.48 2.06 -6.44
N LEU A 212 -14.66 2.97 -5.91
CA LEU A 212 -14.76 4.39 -6.20
C LEU A 212 -13.93 4.70 -7.45
N ILE A 213 -14.63 4.96 -8.55
CA ILE A 213 -14.03 5.17 -9.88
C ILE A 213 -14.45 6.52 -10.44
N GLY A 214 -13.52 7.23 -11.07
CA GLY A 214 -13.79 8.46 -11.83
C GLY A 214 -13.96 9.72 -10.98
N SER A 215 -13.76 9.62 -9.67
CA SER A 215 -13.84 10.78 -8.78
C SER A 215 -12.96 10.61 -7.54
N ALA A 216 -12.51 11.72 -6.99
CA ALA A 216 -11.93 11.76 -5.65
C ALA A 216 -13.04 11.55 -4.60
N GLY A 217 -12.70 10.89 -3.48
CA GLY A 217 -13.67 10.67 -2.40
C GLY A 217 -13.14 9.72 -1.33
N VAL A 218 -14.03 9.36 -0.41
CA VAL A 218 -13.76 8.46 0.70
C VAL A 218 -14.65 7.23 0.60
N VAL A 219 -14.06 6.05 0.77
CA VAL A 219 -14.77 4.77 0.86
C VAL A 219 -14.74 4.31 2.31
N THR A 220 -15.90 4.01 2.87
CA THR A 220 -16.04 3.57 4.27
C THR A 220 -16.88 2.31 4.39
N ALA A 221 -16.55 1.47 5.36
CA ALA A 221 -17.36 0.31 5.73
C ALA A 221 -17.19 -0.02 7.22
N THR A 222 -18.21 -0.61 7.81
CA THR A 222 -18.09 -1.30 9.11
C THR A 222 -17.71 -2.75 8.85
N LEU A 223 -16.65 -3.22 9.51
CA LEU A 223 -16.14 -4.58 9.35
C LEU A 223 -16.75 -5.50 10.43
N ASP A 224 -17.56 -6.46 10.01
CA ASP A 224 -18.04 -7.52 10.90
C ASP A 224 -16.96 -8.58 11.09
N LEU A 225 -16.19 -8.45 12.15
CA LEU A 225 -15.06 -9.34 12.46
C LEU A 225 -15.47 -10.80 12.68
N SER A 226 -16.75 -11.09 12.98
CA SER A 226 -17.24 -12.47 13.14
C SER A 226 -17.18 -13.28 11.84
N ARG A 227 -17.07 -12.62 10.71
CA ARG A 227 -16.91 -13.25 9.38
C ARG A 227 -15.56 -13.93 9.20
N ILE A 228 -14.52 -13.49 9.92
CA ILE A 228 -13.17 -14.07 9.81
C ILE A 228 -13.13 -15.51 10.34
N PRO A 229 -13.48 -15.80 11.62
CA PRO A 229 -13.46 -17.19 12.11
C PRO A 229 -14.46 -18.07 11.36
N SER A 230 -15.61 -17.54 10.94
CA SER A 230 -16.58 -18.27 10.14
C SER A 230 -16.02 -18.69 8.78
N GLY A 231 -15.27 -17.80 8.11
CA GLY A 231 -14.60 -18.10 6.85
C GLY A 231 -13.44 -19.07 7.03
N ARG A 232 -12.56 -18.86 8.02
CA ARG A 232 -11.42 -19.73 8.33
C ARG A 232 -11.85 -21.15 8.71
N ARG A 233 -13.04 -21.34 9.29
CA ARG A 233 -13.61 -22.68 9.51
C ARG A 233 -13.80 -23.45 8.20
N MET A 234 -14.16 -22.77 7.12
CA MET A 234 -14.38 -23.38 5.80
C MET A 234 -13.08 -23.59 5.04
N PHE A 235 -12.18 -22.62 5.10
CA PHE A 235 -10.90 -22.62 4.40
C PHE A 235 -9.88 -21.79 5.17
N ASP A 236 -8.80 -22.44 5.62
CA ASP A 236 -7.68 -21.81 6.31
C ASP A 236 -6.37 -22.26 5.63
N PRO A 237 -5.80 -21.45 4.76
CA PRO A 237 -4.68 -21.88 3.92
C PRO A 237 -3.38 -22.14 4.70
N VAL A 238 -3.26 -21.62 5.92
CA VAL A 238 -2.08 -21.77 6.77
C VAL A 238 -2.32 -22.61 8.03
N GLY A 239 -3.57 -23.03 8.25
CA GLY A 239 -3.99 -23.91 9.34
C GLY A 239 -4.40 -25.29 8.83
N HIS A 240 -5.68 -25.67 8.99
CA HIS A 240 -6.16 -27.01 8.69
C HIS A 240 -6.14 -27.41 7.20
N TYR A 241 -6.00 -26.46 6.27
CA TYR A 241 -5.76 -26.72 4.84
C TYR A 241 -4.27 -26.74 4.47
N SER A 242 -3.36 -26.42 5.40
CA SER A 242 -1.93 -26.52 5.13
C SER A 242 -1.44 -27.97 5.17
N ARG A 243 -0.44 -28.27 4.37
CA ARG A 243 0.21 -29.58 4.28
C ARG A 243 1.72 -29.41 4.43
N PRO A 244 2.22 -29.08 5.67
CA PRO A 244 3.64 -28.86 5.91
C PRO A 244 4.50 -30.12 5.71
N ASP A 245 3.86 -31.29 5.67
CA ASP A 245 4.47 -32.58 5.31
C ASP A 245 4.76 -32.71 3.79
N VAL A 246 4.13 -31.86 2.97
CA VAL A 246 4.29 -31.87 1.49
C VAL A 246 4.88 -30.55 0.99
N LEU A 247 4.49 -29.42 1.60
CA LEU A 247 4.85 -28.07 1.18
C LEU A 247 5.48 -27.34 2.35
N THR A 248 6.80 -27.18 2.32
CA THR A 248 7.56 -26.38 3.30
C THR A 248 8.03 -25.08 2.66
N LEU A 249 7.81 -23.97 3.36
CA LEU A 249 8.41 -22.70 3.03
C LEU A 249 9.56 -22.47 4.01
N ASP A 250 10.80 -22.61 3.49
CA ASP A 250 11.98 -22.25 4.27
C ASP A 250 12.17 -20.73 4.15
N ARG A 251 12.12 -20.04 5.27
CA ARG A 251 12.40 -18.61 5.34
C ARG A 251 13.79 -18.45 5.90
N SER A 252 14.66 -17.76 5.15
CA SER A 252 15.88 -17.25 5.73
C SER A 252 15.49 -16.27 6.85
N GLU A 253 15.68 -16.68 8.10
CA GLU A 253 15.67 -15.76 9.23
C GLU A 253 16.92 -14.89 9.05
N HIS A 254 16.73 -13.68 8.57
CA HIS A 254 17.74 -12.65 8.72
C HIS A 254 17.53 -12.06 10.10
N ASP A 255 18.33 -12.54 11.06
CA ASP A 255 18.51 -11.94 12.38
C ASP A 255 19.05 -10.50 12.25
#